data_92d040244c72842ae886b7b9ff0fa531
#
_entry.id   92d040244c72842ae886b7b9ff0fa531
#
_cell.length_a   1.000
_cell.length_b   1.000
_cell.length_c   1.000
_cell.angle_alpha   90.00
_cell.angle_beta   90.00
_cell.angle_gamma   90.00
#
_symmetry.space_group_name_H-M   'P 1'
#
loop_
_entity.id
_entity.type
_entity.pdbx_description
1 polymer ?
#
loop_
_entity_poly.entity_id
_entity_poly.type
_entity_poly.pdbx_seq_one_letter_code
_entity_poly.pdbx_strand_id
1 'polypeptide(L)'
;VYTSPRRVRFLEMEYSLPREAVTEALRELRTMVDRSGLRISFPVDVRTAPADDITLSTASGRDSAYIAVHMVKGTSYSKYFTAAEHIFTAYEGRPHWGKIHTRDAGYFASVYPRFGEFTALRDRLDPDRRFQNDYVRRVLGE
;
A
#
# COMPACT_ATOMS: atom_id res chain seq x y z
N VAL A 1 -3.79 -12.64 -24.70
CA VAL A 1 -3.58 -13.20 -23.38
C VAL A 1 -2.32 -12.58 -22.80
N TYR A 2 -2.45 -11.95 -21.63
CA TYR A 2 -1.45 -11.04 -21.05
C TYR A 2 -0.54 -11.74 -20.03
N THR A 3 -0.30 -13.04 -20.15
CA THR A 3 0.57 -13.77 -19.24
C THR A 3 1.95 -13.95 -19.86
N SER A 4 2.97 -13.43 -19.19
CA SER A 4 4.38 -13.71 -19.48
C SER A 4 5.04 -14.42 -18.31
N PRO A 5 5.97 -15.36 -18.52
CA PRO A 5 6.68 -16.00 -17.42
C PRO A 5 7.54 -14.99 -16.68
N ARG A 6 7.25 -14.77 -15.41
CA ARG A 6 8.08 -13.91 -14.52
C ARG A 6 9.09 -14.80 -13.80
N ARG A 7 10.36 -14.68 -14.18
CA ARG A 7 11.46 -15.49 -13.62
C ARG A 7 12.14 -14.81 -12.43
N VAL A 8 12.01 -13.49 -12.31
CA VAL A 8 12.58 -12.75 -11.19
C VAL A 8 11.59 -12.73 -10.02
N ARG A 9 12.05 -13.14 -8.85
CA ARG A 9 11.25 -13.11 -7.61
C ARG A 9 11.62 -11.88 -6.80
N PHE A 10 10.63 -11.11 -6.38
CA PHE A 10 10.81 -9.89 -5.61
C PHE A 10 9.78 -9.77 -4.50
N LEU A 11 10.05 -8.87 -3.58
CA LEU A 11 9.14 -8.35 -2.57
C LEU A 11 8.71 -6.96 -3.03
N GLU A 12 7.46 -6.62 -2.78
CA GLU A 12 6.87 -5.39 -3.27
C GLU A 12 6.05 -4.72 -2.18
N MET A 13 6.18 -3.41 -2.09
CA MET A 13 5.31 -2.51 -1.33
C MET A 13 4.76 -1.47 -2.30
N GLU A 14 3.46 -1.19 -2.22
CA GLU A 14 2.82 -0.16 -3.02
C GLU A 14 1.84 0.63 -2.18
N TYR A 15 1.83 1.92 -2.39
CA TYR A 15 0.89 2.85 -1.77
C TYR A 15 0.22 3.74 -2.82
N SER A 16 -1.06 3.99 -2.63
CA SER A 16 -1.84 4.98 -3.35
C SER A 16 -1.81 6.29 -2.55
N LEU A 17 -1.29 7.36 -3.14
CA LEU A 17 -1.26 8.70 -2.57
C LEU A 17 -2.25 9.62 -3.29
N PRO A 18 -2.67 10.76 -2.70
CA PRO A 18 -3.29 11.82 -3.47
C PRO A 18 -2.43 12.19 -4.68
N ARG A 19 -3.05 12.33 -5.85
CA ARG A 19 -2.31 12.54 -7.11
C ARG A 19 -1.41 13.77 -7.08
N GLU A 20 -1.83 14.83 -6.44
CA GLU A 20 -1.08 16.07 -6.25
C GLU A 20 0.18 15.90 -5.40
N ALA A 21 0.20 14.94 -4.47
CA ALA A 21 1.33 14.70 -3.57
C ALA A 21 2.45 13.85 -4.21
N VAL A 22 2.21 13.20 -5.35
CA VAL A 22 3.14 12.22 -5.93
C VAL A 22 4.53 12.79 -6.20
N THR A 23 4.62 14.00 -6.71
CA THR A 23 5.91 14.62 -7.09
C THR A 23 6.78 14.85 -5.85
N GLU A 24 6.18 15.34 -4.77
CA GLU A 24 6.92 15.60 -3.53
C GLU A 24 7.32 14.30 -2.83
N ALA A 25 6.40 13.34 -2.73
CA ALA A 25 6.69 12.01 -2.20
C ALA A 25 7.84 11.31 -2.94
N LEU A 26 7.90 11.43 -4.28
CA LEU A 26 9.00 10.89 -5.08
C LEU A 26 10.33 11.62 -4.82
N ARG A 27 10.32 12.93 -4.61
CA ARG A 27 11.53 13.70 -4.24
C ARG A 27 12.05 13.28 -2.87
N GLU A 28 11.17 13.10 -1.90
CA GLU A 28 11.54 12.60 -0.58
C GLU A 28 12.09 11.17 -0.65
N LEU A 29 11.41 10.29 -1.39
CA LEU A 29 11.86 8.91 -1.61
C LEU A 29 13.26 8.87 -2.23
N ARG A 30 13.50 9.68 -3.27
CA ARG A 30 14.83 9.80 -3.89
C ARG A 30 15.86 10.30 -2.89
N THR A 31 15.56 11.37 -2.17
CA THR A 31 16.46 11.94 -1.16
C THR A 31 16.81 10.93 -0.07
N MET A 32 15.82 10.15 0.38
CA MET A 32 16.01 9.09 1.35
C MET A 32 16.94 8.00 0.79
N VAL A 33 16.73 7.55 -0.44
CA VAL A 33 17.60 6.55 -1.09
C VAL A 33 19.03 7.07 -1.25
N ASP A 34 19.18 8.29 -1.76
CA ASP A 34 20.51 8.91 -2.01
C ASP A 34 21.34 9.03 -0.71
N ARG A 35 20.66 9.33 0.42
CA ARG A 35 21.31 9.48 1.74
C ARG A 35 21.52 8.18 2.50
N SER A 36 20.78 7.15 2.17
CA SER A 36 20.76 5.91 2.96
C SER A 36 21.91 4.94 2.66
N GLY A 37 22.58 5.11 1.52
CA GLY A 37 23.57 4.14 1.01
C GLY A 37 22.96 2.79 0.61
N LEU A 38 21.62 2.68 0.57
CA LEU A 38 20.93 1.44 0.19
C LEU A 38 21.13 1.13 -1.30
N ARG A 39 21.41 -0.13 -1.60
CA ARG A 39 21.49 -0.62 -2.98
C ARG A 39 20.10 -1.09 -3.42
N ILE A 40 19.39 -0.25 -4.15
CA ILE A 40 18.08 -0.57 -4.68
C ILE A 40 18.24 -1.26 -6.03
N SER A 41 17.65 -2.44 -6.16
CA SER A 41 17.84 -3.33 -7.33
C SER A 41 16.75 -3.22 -8.39
N PHE A 42 15.70 -2.44 -8.13
CA PHE A 42 14.56 -2.26 -9.03
C PHE A 42 14.24 -0.77 -9.24
N PRO A 43 13.68 -0.41 -10.41
CA PRO A 43 13.08 0.90 -10.59
C PRO A 43 11.86 1.06 -9.68
N VAL A 44 11.51 2.30 -9.41
CA VAL A 44 10.25 2.67 -8.76
C VAL A 44 9.17 2.76 -9.85
N ASP A 45 8.06 2.04 -9.67
CA ASP A 45 6.93 2.13 -10.59
C ASP A 45 5.97 3.21 -10.11
N VAL A 46 5.50 4.04 -11.06
CA VAL A 46 4.50 5.08 -10.80
C VAL A 46 3.34 4.92 -11.76
N ARG A 47 2.12 4.90 -11.21
CA ARG A 47 0.87 4.80 -11.97
C ARG A 47 -0.14 5.81 -11.47
N THR A 48 -1.16 6.13 -12.25
CA THR A 48 -2.25 7.01 -11.84
C THR A 48 -3.60 6.36 -12.14
N ALA A 49 -4.60 6.68 -11.33
CA ALA A 49 -5.99 6.32 -11.57
C ALA A 49 -6.90 7.48 -11.17
N PRO A 50 -8.03 7.67 -11.88
CA PRO A 50 -9.08 8.57 -11.43
C PRO A 50 -9.73 8.07 -10.14
N ALA A 51 -10.41 8.96 -9.44
CA ALA A 51 -11.26 8.62 -8.32
C ALA A 51 -12.36 7.63 -8.72
N ASP A 52 -12.72 6.74 -7.79
CA ASP A 52 -13.87 5.86 -7.90
C ASP A 52 -14.76 5.95 -6.64
N ASP A 53 -15.90 5.23 -6.64
CA ASP A 53 -16.86 5.17 -5.53
C ASP A 53 -16.87 3.81 -4.82
N ILE A 54 -15.87 2.96 -5.07
CA ILE A 54 -15.77 1.63 -4.47
C ILE A 54 -15.23 1.74 -3.05
N THR A 55 -15.95 1.18 -2.08
CA THR A 55 -15.74 1.36 -0.63
C THR A 55 -14.30 1.14 -0.15
N LEU A 56 -13.64 0.07 -0.60
CA LEU A 56 -12.26 -0.26 -0.21
C LEU A 56 -11.25 -0.11 -1.35
N SER A 57 -11.62 0.58 -2.43
CA SER A 57 -10.66 0.91 -3.48
C SER A 57 -9.59 1.87 -2.93
N THR A 58 -8.36 1.66 -3.34
CA THR A 58 -7.27 2.59 -3.02
C THR A 58 -7.45 3.96 -3.66
N ALA A 59 -8.31 4.09 -4.69
CA ALA A 59 -8.71 5.34 -5.34
C ALA A 59 -10.09 5.87 -4.87
N SER A 60 -10.69 5.25 -3.84
CA SER A 60 -12.02 5.67 -3.34
C SER A 60 -12.04 7.15 -2.97
N GLY A 61 -12.87 7.94 -3.67
CA GLY A 61 -13.11 9.34 -3.37
C GLY A 61 -11.97 10.33 -3.70
N ARG A 62 -10.89 9.90 -4.36
CA ARG A 62 -9.79 10.80 -4.75
C ARG A 62 -9.01 10.29 -5.97
N ASP A 63 -8.61 11.20 -6.83
CA ASP A 63 -7.60 10.92 -7.85
C ASP A 63 -6.31 10.47 -7.17
N SER A 64 -5.74 9.39 -7.65
CA SER A 64 -4.65 8.71 -6.97
C SER A 64 -3.44 8.50 -7.86
N ALA A 65 -2.26 8.56 -7.25
CA ALA A 65 -1.02 8.09 -7.83
C ALA A 65 -0.45 6.95 -6.98
N TYR A 66 -0.01 5.90 -7.63
CA TYR A 66 0.55 4.71 -6.99
C TYR A 66 2.06 4.74 -7.11
N ILE A 67 2.75 4.53 -6.00
CA ILE A 67 4.21 4.37 -5.97
C ILE A 67 4.50 2.97 -5.46
N ALA A 68 5.14 2.15 -6.31
CA ALA A 68 5.55 0.80 -5.95
C ALA A 68 7.08 0.70 -5.86
N VAL A 69 7.56 0.14 -4.76
CA VAL A 69 8.97 -0.11 -4.48
C VAL A 69 9.23 -1.60 -4.35
N HIS A 70 10.39 -2.05 -4.85
CA HIS A 70 10.68 -3.46 -4.99
C HIS A 70 12.09 -3.81 -4.48
N MET A 71 12.25 -5.03 -3.97
CA MET A 71 13.56 -5.62 -3.65
C MET A 71 13.60 -7.08 -4.10
N VAL A 72 14.75 -7.54 -4.60
CA VAL A 72 14.95 -8.96 -4.95
C VAL A 72 14.70 -9.84 -3.73
N LYS A 73 13.91 -10.91 -3.90
CA LYS A 73 13.66 -11.87 -2.82
C LYS A 73 14.98 -12.49 -2.33
N GLY A 74 15.18 -12.47 -1.02
CA GLY A 74 16.41 -12.94 -0.38
C GLY A 74 17.40 -11.82 -0.04
N THR A 75 17.13 -10.57 -0.47
CA THR A 75 17.89 -9.39 0.00
C THR A 75 17.18 -8.71 1.16
N SER A 76 17.94 -7.94 1.97
CA SER A 76 17.36 -7.16 3.07
C SER A 76 16.52 -6.02 2.51
N TYR A 77 15.23 -6.02 2.79
CA TYR A 77 14.26 -5.03 2.32
C TYR A 77 13.74 -4.11 3.43
N SER A 78 13.81 -4.56 4.69
CA SER A 78 13.09 -3.93 5.80
C SER A 78 13.43 -2.45 5.97
N LYS A 79 14.71 -2.09 5.95
CA LYS A 79 15.12 -0.67 6.08
C LYS A 79 14.54 0.21 4.97
N TYR A 80 14.58 -0.27 3.73
CA TYR A 80 14.04 0.46 2.58
C TYR A 80 12.52 0.60 2.68
N PHE A 81 11.83 -0.50 2.92
CA PHE A 81 10.37 -0.49 2.98
C PHE A 81 9.85 0.30 4.19
N THR A 82 10.48 0.18 5.35
CA THR A 82 10.10 1.00 6.51
C THR A 82 10.25 2.50 6.23
N ALA A 83 11.37 2.91 5.62
CA ALA A 83 11.58 4.32 5.29
C ALA A 83 10.61 4.82 4.20
N ALA A 84 10.36 4.02 3.16
CA ALA A 84 9.39 4.33 2.12
C ALA A 84 7.97 4.42 2.69
N GLU A 85 7.57 3.46 3.53
CA GLU A 85 6.27 3.45 4.19
C GLU A 85 6.06 4.70 5.06
N HIS A 86 7.10 5.14 5.78
CA HIS A 86 7.04 6.37 6.57
C HIS A 86 6.74 7.60 5.70
N ILE A 87 7.40 7.71 4.55
CA ILE A 87 7.13 8.77 3.58
C ILE A 87 5.68 8.68 3.08
N PHE A 88 5.27 7.52 2.59
CA PHE A 88 3.95 7.35 1.99
C PHE A 88 2.81 7.61 2.98
N THR A 89 2.97 7.21 4.23
CA THR A 89 1.95 7.45 5.27
C THR A 89 1.84 8.92 5.68
N ALA A 90 2.91 9.71 5.55
CA ALA A 90 2.87 11.16 5.76
C ALA A 90 1.99 11.90 4.74
N TYR A 91 1.76 11.28 3.57
CA TYR A 91 0.86 11.77 2.52
C TYR A 91 -0.48 11.01 2.48
N GLU A 92 -0.97 10.52 3.61
CA GLU A 92 -2.24 9.78 3.70
C GLU A 92 -2.31 8.58 2.72
N GLY A 93 -1.16 7.93 2.51
CA GLY A 93 -1.00 6.83 1.58
C GLY A 93 -1.84 5.61 1.97
N ARG A 94 -2.61 5.07 1.03
CA ARG A 94 -3.38 3.83 1.22
C ARG A 94 -2.56 2.64 0.74
N PRO A 95 -2.19 1.69 1.62
CA PRO A 95 -1.43 0.52 1.20
C PRO A 95 -2.24 -0.38 0.26
N HIS A 96 -1.56 -0.99 -0.69
CA HIS A 96 -2.15 -2.04 -1.53
C HIS A 96 -2.44 -3.28 -0.67
N TRP A 97 -3.68 -3.75 -0.66
CA TRP A 97 -4.18 -4.83 0.18
C TRP A 97 -3.39 -6.15 0.09
N GLY A 98 -2.82 -6.47 -1.05
CA GLY A 98 -2.10 -7.72 -1.30
C GLY A 98 -0.58 -7.60 -1.32
N LYS A 99 0.01 -6.45 -0.91
CA LYS A 99 1.45 -6.20 -0.90
C LYS A 99 1.96 -5.99 0.53
N ILE A 100 3.27 -5.85 0.69
CA ILE A 100 3.88 -5.70 2.02
C ILE A 100 3.54 -4.30 2.57
N HIS A 101 3.05 -4.26 3.79
CA HIS A 101 2.87 -3.07 4.60
C HIS A 101 2.77 -3.45 6.09
N THR A 102 2.94 -2.48 6.98
CA THR A 102 2.85 -2.71 8.43
C THR A 102 1.57 -2.14 9.04
N ARG A 103 0.70 -1.52 8.25
CA ARG A 103 -0.48 -0.79 8.72
C ARG A 103 -1.56 -1.73 9.25
N ASP A 104 -2.30 -1.24 10.26
CA ASP A 104 -3.37 -1.93 10.99
C ASP A 104 -4.74 -1.31 10.72
N ALA A 105 -5.78 -1.87 11.32
CA ALA A 105 -7.16 -1.41 11.16
C ALA A 105 -7.36 0.06 11.54
N GLY A 106 -6.66 0.56 12.56
CA GLY A 106 -6.73 1.97 12.96
C GLY A 106 -6.25 2.88 11.85
N TYR A 107 -5.12 2.53 11.23
CA TYR A 107 -4.61 3.28 10.07
C TYR A 107 -5.57 3.20 8.88
N PHE A 108 -6.08 2.01 8.55
CA PHE A 108 -7.04 1.85 7.46
C PHE A 108 -8.30 2.68 7.69
N ALA A 109 -8.84 2.68 8.89
CA ALA A 109 -10.01 3.50 9.24
C ALA A 109 -9.75 5.01 9.08
N SER A 110 -8.50 5.47 9.26
CA SER A 110 -8.17 6.89 9.12
C SER A 110 -8.04 7.35 7.67
N VAL A 111 -7.70 6.44 6.72
CA VAL A 111 -7.42 6.80 5.31
C VAL A 111 -8.50 6.34 4.33
N TYR A 112 -9.43 5.47 4.74
CA TYR A 112 -10.57 5.03 3.92
C TYR A 112 -11.87 5.62 4.42
N PRO A 113 -12.51 6.56 3.70
CA PRO A 113 -13.71 7.27 4.18
C PRO A 113 -14.89 6.37 4.54
N ARG A 114 -15.01 5.22 3.87
CA ARG A 114 -16.13 4.29 4.03
C ARG A 114 -15.72 2.97 4.70
N PHE A 115 -14.61 2.97 5.44
CA PHE A 115 -14.11 1.78 6.12
C PHE A 115 -15.14 1.17 7.08
N GLY A 116 -15.82 2.03 7.87
CA GLY A 116 -16.87 1.61 8.80
C GLY A 116 -18.09 0.95 8.13
N GLU A 117 -18.45 1.37 6.92
CA GLU A 117 -19.54 0.73 6.16
C GLU A 117 -19.18 -0.71 5.80
N PHE A 118 -17.93 -0.94 5.38
CA PHE A 118 -17.46 -2.27 5.03
C PHE A 118 -17.39 -3.18 6.26
N THR A 119 -16.81 -2.70 7.37
CA THR A 119 -16.71 -3.51 8.59
C THR A 119 -18.07 -3.85 9.16
N ALA A 120 -19.03 -2.91 9.16
CA ALA A 120 -20.42 -3.19 9.57
C ALA A 120 -21.12 -4.23 8.68
N LEU A 121 -20.87 -4.20 7.36
CA LEU A 121 -21.37 -5.22 6.44
C LEU A 121 -20.74 -6.58 6.73
N ARG A 122 -19.42 -6.63 6.92
CA ARG A 122 -18.69 -7.86 7.32
C ARG A 122 -19.30 -8.45 8.59
N ASP A 123 -19.50 -7.63 9.63
CA ASP A 123 -19.98 -8.06 10.92
C ASP A 123 -21.38 -8.72 10.83
N ARG A 124 -22.21 -8.21 9.94
CA ARG A 124 -23.52 -8.78 9.64
C ARG A 124 -23.47 -10.08 8.87
N LEU A 125 -22.53 -10.19 7.87
CA LEU A 125 -22.47 -11.35 6.97
C LEU A 125 -21.60 -12.48 7.51
N ASP A 126 -20.61 -12.18 8.34
CA ASP A 126 -19.68 -13.13 8.96
C ASP A 126 -19.54 -12.86 10.46
N PRO A 127 -20.62 -13.01 11.25
CA PRO A 127 -20.59 -12.74 12.69
C PRO A 127 -19.64 -13.67 13.45
N ASP A 128 -19.45 -14.89 12.94
CA ASP A 128 -18.56 -15.89 13.52
C ASP A 128 -17.08 -15.76 13.06
N ARG A 129 -16.76 -14.77 12.23
CA ARG A 129 -15.40 -14.53 11.69
C ARG A 129 -14.80 -15.74 10.97
N ARG A 130 -15.59 -16.50 10.22
CA ARG A 130 -15.14 -17.71 9.48
C ARG A 130 -14.14 -17.41 8.37
N PHE A 131 -14.20 -16.20 7.79
CA PHE A 131 -13.28 -15.74 6.72
C PHE A 131 -12.15 -14.87 7.27
N GLN A 132 -11.77 -15.03 8.55
CA GLN A 132 -10.70 -14.29 9.19
C GLN A 132 -9.40 -15.09 9.23
N ASN A 133 -8.28 -14.38 9.06
CA ASN A 133 -6.93 -14.85 9.32
C ASN A 133 -6.14 -13.71 10.01
N ASP A 134 -4.88 -13.94 10.37
CA ASP A 134 -4.07 -12.93 11.07
C ASP A 134 -3.91 -11.64 10.29
N TYR A 135 -3.77 -11.73 8.96
CA TYR A 135 -3.72 -10.54 8.12
C TYR A 135 -5.05 -9.76 8.15
N VAL A 136 -6.16 -10.44 7.93
CA VAL A 136 -7.50 -9.82 7.94
C VAL A 136 -7.80 -9.20 9.31
N ARG A 137 -7.44 -9.89 10.41
CA ARG A 137 -7.57 -9.35 11.78
C ARG A 137 -6.76 -8.06 11.94
N ARG A 138 -5.52 -8.04 11.46
CA ARG A 138 -4.68 -6.85 11.55
C ARG A 138 -5.26 -5.66 10.79
N VAL A 139 -5.77 -5.87 9.58
CA VAL A 139 -6.17 -4.77 8.68
C VAL A 139 -7.64 -4.35 8.78
N LEU A 140 -8.53 -5.23 9.27
CA LEU A 140 -9.96 -4.95 9.41
C LEU A 140 -10.44 -4.94 10.88
N GLY A 141 -9.56 -5.28 11.83
CA GLY A 141 -9.92 -5.43 13.25
C GLY A 141 -10.57 -6.77 13.56
N GLU A 142 -10.91 -6.97 14.84
CA GLU A 142 -11.57 -8.15 15.37
C GLU A 142 -12.99 -8.34 14.80
#